data_857fb9eb5dac8ce11fb2f918b2b93427
#
_entry.id   857fb9eb5dac8ce11fb2f918b2b93427
#
_cell.length_a   1.000
_cell.length_b   1.000
_cell.length_c   1.000
_cell.angle_alpha   90.00
_cell.angle_beta   90.00
_cell.angle_gamma   90.00
#
_symmetry.space_group_name_H-M   'P 1'
#
loop_
_entity.id
_entity.type
_entity.pdbx_description
1 polymer ?
#
loop_
_entity_poly.entity_id
_entity_poly.type
_entity_poly.pdbx_seq_one_letter_code
_entity_poly.pdbx_strand_id
1 'polypeptide(L)'
;MSIKLNGINCFYGAHQALFDITLDCPQGETLVLLGPSGAGKSSLLRVLNLLEMPRSGSLSIAGNQFDFTRAPSDKAIRELRQNVGMVFQQYNLWPHLTVQQNLIEAPCRVLGLSKDQALARAEKLLERLRLKPYSDRYPLHLSGALMMEPQVLLFDEPTAALDPEITAQIVSIIRELAETGITQVIVTHEVEVARKTASRVVYMENGHIVEQGDASCFTHPQTDAFKNYLSH
;
A
#
# COMPACT_ATOMS: atom_id res chain seq x y z
N MET A 1 5.25 -15.61 6.05
CA MET A 1 4.03 -14.85 5.75
C MET A 1 4.36 -13.39 5.84
N SER A 2 4.01 -12.60 4.85
CA SER A 2 4.33 -11.17 4.88
C SER A 2 3.28 -10.34 5.62
N ILE A 3 2.00 -10.66 5.45
CA ILE A 3 0.89 -9.94 6.11
C ILE A 3 -0.13 -10.97 6.62
N LYS A 4 -0.57 -10.82 7.86
CA LYS A 4 -1.68 -11.56 8.44
C LYS A 4 -2.44 -10.68 9.41
N LEU A 5 -3.73 -10.54 9.18
CA LEU A 5 -4.70 -9.90 10.06
C LEU A 5 -5.63 -10.96 10.65
N ASN A 6 -5.98 -10.81 11.92
CA ASN A 6 -6.88 -11.73 12.58
C ASN A 6 -7.81 -10.98 13.54
N GLY A 7 -9.10 -10.97 13.23
CA GLY A 7 -10.14 -10.37 14.06
C GLY A 7 -10.01 -8.85 14.26
N ILE A 8 -9.55 -8.11 13.25
CA ILE A 8 -9.34 -6.67 13.36
C ILE A 8 -10.67 -5.92 13.39
N ASN A 9 -10.86 -5.14 14.46
CA ASN A 9 -11.95 -4.18 14.60
C ASN A 9 -11.37 -2.77 14.76
N CYS A 10 -11.80 -1.83 13.91
CA CYS A 10 -11.32 -0.46 13.91
C CYS A 10 -12.48 0.54 14.02
N PHE A 11 -12.26 1.62 14.78
CA PHE A 11 -13.29 2.63 15.10
C PHE A 11 -12.77 4.04 14.91
N TYR A 12 -13.61 4.93 14.40
CA TYR A 12 -13.44 6.38 14.39
C TYR A 12 -14.45 7.00 15.38
N GLY A 13 -14.00 7.29 16.59
CA GLY A 13 -14.90 7.69 17.65
C GLY A 13 -15.91 6.58 17.97
N ALA A 14 -17.20 6.86 17.77
CA ALA A 14 -18.28 5.88 17.98
C ALA A 14 -18.59 5.04 16.71
N HIS A 15 -18.09 5.44 15.55
CA HIS A 15 -18.34 4.74 14.28
C HIS A 15 -17.36 3.60 14.07
N GLN A 16 -17.86 2.38 13.91
CA GLN A 16 -17.04 1.23 13.54
C GLN A 16 -16.82 1.20 12.03
N ALA A 17 -15.58 1.20 11.61
CA ALA A 17 -15.16 1.22 10.20
C ALA A 17 -14.72 -0.14 9.68
N LEU A 18 -14.23 -1.03 10.54
CA LEU A 18 -13.82 -2.39 10.20
C LEU A 18 -14.40 -3.37 11.21
N PHE A 19 -14.97 -4.46 10.69
CA PHE A 19 -15.65 -5.47 11.47
C PHE A 19 -14.98 -6.84 11.26
N ASP A 20 -14.30 -7.34 12.29
CA ASP A 20 -13.71 -8.69 12.38
C ASP A 20 -12.89 -9.09 11.13
N ILE A 21 -12.03 -8.18 10.66
CA ILE A 21 -11.25 -8.39 9.45
C ILE A 21 -10.18 -9.46 9.69
N THR A 22 -10.29 -10.54 8.93
CA THR A 22 -9.33 -11.65 8.92
C THR A 22 -8.90 -11.93 7.49
N LEU A 23 -7.61 -11.76 7.20
CA LEU A 23 -7.01 -12.04 5.90
C LEU A 23 -5.53 -12.37 6.03
N ASP A 24 -5.00 -13.01 5.00
CA ASP A 24 -3.56 -13.24 4.84
C ASP A 24 -3.10 -12.88 3.42
N CYS A 25 -1.86 -12.41 3.33
CA CYS A 25 -1.16 -12.17 2.07
C CYS A 25 0.25 -12.77 2.19
N PRO A 26 0.57 -13.81 1.42
CA PRO A 26 1.91 -14.39 1.36
C PRO A 26 2.97 -13.38 0.92
N GLN A 27 4.21 -13.68 1.23
CA GLN A 27 5.34 -12.86 0.82
C GLN A 27 5.47 -12.85 -0.72
N GLY A 28 5.71 -11.66 -1.28
CA GLY A 28 5.90 -11.47 -2.72
C GLY A 28 4.59 -11.40 -3.50
N GLU A 29 3.43 -11.54 -2.85
CA GLU A 29 2.14 -11.39 -3.51
C GLU A 29 1.62 -9.96 -3.48
N THR A 30 0.79 -9.64 -4.48
CA THR A 30 0.05 -8.37 -4.57
C THR A 30 -1.40 -8.60 -4.19
N LEU A 31 -1.80 -8.07 -3.03
CA LEU A 31 -3.17 -8.08 -2.54
C LEU A 31 -3.88 -6.81 -3.00
N VAL A 32 -4.99 -6.93 -3.72
CA VAL A 32 -5.80 -5.78 -4.10
C VAL A 32 -7.09 -5.75 -3.28
N LEU A 33 -7.37 -4.60 -2.68
CA LEU A 33 -8.59 -4.31 -1.94
C LEU A 33 -9.55 -3.54 -2.86
N LEU A 34 -10.69 -4.14 -3.16
CA LEU A 34 -11.76 -3.58 -3.98
C LEU A 34 -13.02 -3.31 -3.14
N GLY A 35 -13.89 -2.45 -3.65
CA GLY A 35 -15.19 -2.16 -3.06
C GLY A 35 -15.60 -0.71 -3.24
N PRO A 36 -16.86 -0.37 -2.97
CA PRO A 36 -17.38 0.99 -3.11
C PRO A 36 -16.68 1.99 -2.17
N SER A 37 -16.93 3.28 -2.41
CA SER A 37 -16.50 4.33 -1.48
C SER A 37 -17.10 4.10 -0.10
N GLY A 38 -16.32 4.29 0.96
CA GLY A 38 -16.75 4.02 2.33
C GLY A 38 -16.71 2.55 2.77
N ALA A 39 -16.29 1.61 1.92
CA ALA A 39 -16.21 0.19 2.27
C ALA A 39 -15.17 -0.16 3.36
N GLY A 40 -14.33 0.78 3.79
CA GLY A 40 -13.29 0.56 4.81
C GLY A 40 -11.89 0.25 4.26
N LYS A 41 -11.68 0.27 2.93
CA LYS A 41 -10.40 -0.09 2.29
C LYS A 41 -9.22 0.73 2.78
N SER A 42 -9.32 2.07 2.74
CA SER A 42 -8.25 2.96 3.21
C SER A 42 -8.06 2.87 4.73
N SER A 43 -9.13 2.59 5.51
CA SER A 43 -9.01 2.31 6.94
C SER A 43 -8.19 1.05 7.18
N LEU A 44 -8.43 -0.01 6.42
CA LEU A 44 -7.67 -1.26 6.49
C LEU A 44 -6.20 -1.03 6.11
N LEU A 45 -5.95 -0.26 5.05
CA LEU A 45 -4.59 0.10 4.63
C LEU A 45 -3.83 0.88 5.72
N ARG A 46 -4.51 1.83 6.40
CA ARG A 46 -3.94 2.61 7.51
C ARG A 46 -3.66 1.77 8.75
N VAL A 47 -4.46 0.73 9.00
CA VAL A 47 -4.19 -0.26 10.05
C VAL A 47 -2.90 -1.03 9.76
N LEU A 48 -2.63 -1.42 8.52
CA LEU A 48 -1.40 -2.13 8.14
C LEU A 48 -0.11 -1.32 8.41
N ASN A 49 -0.19 0.01 8.40
CA ASN A 49 0.92 0.90 8.73
C ASN A 49 0.80 1.54 10.14
N LEU A 50 -0.16 1.07 10.95
CA LEU A 50 -0.48 1.61 12.28
C LEU A 50 -0.68 3.15 12.29
N LEU A 51 -1.19 3.70 11.19
CA LEU A 51 -1.71 5.08 11.15
C LEU A 51 -3.06 5.17 11.84
N GLU A 52 -3.82 4.07 11.79
CA GLU A 52 -5.03 3.85 12.56
C GLU A 52 -4.83 2.66 13.50
N MET A 53 -5.20 2.83 14.77
CA MET A 53 -5.05 1.79 15.77
C MET A 53 -6.34 0.98 15.89
N PRO A 54 -6.29 -0.33 15.61
CA PRO A 54 -7.43 -1.21 15.88
C PRO A 54 -7.77 -1.24 17.37
N ARG A 55 -9.03 -1.48 17.67
CA ARG A 55 -9.52 -1.67 19.04
C ARG A 55 -9.29 -3.09 19.53
N SER A 56 -9.22 -4.06 18.60
CA SER A 56 -8.98 -5.47 18.91
C SER A 56 -8.43 -6.21 17.69
N GLY A 57 -7.96 -7.43 17.91
CA GLY A 57 -7.39 -8.30 16.91
C GLY A 57 -5.87 -8.35 16.95
N SER A 58 -5.27 -8.93 15.93
CA SER A 58 -3.81 -9.01 15.79
C SER A 58 -3.35 -8.76 14.36
N LEU A 59 -2.13 -8.21 14.23
CA LEU A 59 -1.46 -7.93 12.97
C LEU A 59 -0.07 -8.55 12.98
N SER A 60 0.26 -9.33 11.97
CA SER A 60 1.64 -9.73 11.65
C SER A 60 2.00 -9.18 10.27
N ILE A 61 3.07 -8.38 10.18
CA ILE A 61 3.49 -7.74 8.94
C ILE A 61 4.99 -7.47 8.96
N ALA A 62 5.71 -7.78 7.88
CA ALA A 62 7.14 -7.54 7.72
C ALA A 62 7.96 -8.02 8.94
N GLY A 63 7.62 -9.20 9.50
CA GLY A 63 8.30 -9.79 10.67
C GLY A 63 7.88 -9.21 12.02
N ASN A 64 7.09 -8.13 12.06
CA ASN A 64 6.56 -7.55 13.30
C ASN A 64 5.21 -8.21 13.66
N GLN A 65 4.94 -8.33 14.97
CA GLN A 65 3.70 -8.86 15.49
C GLN A 65 3.10 -7.89 16.52
N PHE A 66 1.81 -7.61 16.37
CA PHE A 66 1.04 -6.73 17.24
C PHE A 66 -0.23 -7.45 17.69
N ASP A 67 -0.47 -7.41 18.99
CA ASP A 67 -1.72 -7.80 19.63
C ASP A 67 -2.34 -6.53 20.21
N PHE A 68 -3.50 -6.15 19.71
CA PHE A 68 -4.17 -4.92 20.09
C PHE A 68 -4.96 -4.99 21.40
N THR A 69 -4.79 -6.06 22.18
CA THR A 69 -5.15 -6.07 23.60
C THR A 69 -4.29 -5.10 24.42
N ARG A 70 -3.12 -4.68 23.85
CA ARG A 70 -2.21 -3.69 24.42
C ARG A 70 -1.79 -2.69 23.35
N ALA A 71 -1.65 -1.44 23.74
CA ALA A 71 -1.13 -0.41 22.83
C ALA A 71 0.32 -0.72 22.44
N PRO A 72 0.66 -0.70 21.13
CA PRO A 72 2.04 -0.83 20.69
C PRO A 72 2.92 0.31 21.20
N SER A 73 4.21 0.04 21.45
CA SER A 73 5.15 1.10 21.80
C SER A 73 5.52 1.94 20.57
N ASP A 74 5.86 3.21 20.78
CA ASP A 74 6.34 4.11 19.72
C ASP A 74 7.57 3.55 18.99
N LYS A 75 8.41 2.80 19.69
CA LYS A 75 9.58 2.13 19.10
C LYS A 75 9.14 1.06 18.10
N ALA A 76 8.20 0.19 18.48
CA ALA A 76 7.69 -0.87 17.61
C ALA A 76 6.98 -0.30 16.38
N ILE A 77 6.23 0.81 16.53
CA ILE A 77 5.60 1.51 15.41
C ILE A 77 6.64 2.07 14.45
N ARG A 78 7.72 2.68 14.96
CA ARG A 78 8.81 3.20 14.11
C ARG A 78 9.53 2.08 13.36
N GLU A 79 9.83 0.96 14.02
CA GLU A 79 10.45 -0.21 13.40
C GLU A 79 9.56 -0.79 12.29
N LEU A 80 8.25 -0.88 12.51
CA LEU A 80 7.31 -1.29 11.47
C LEU A 80 7.41 -0.36 10.25
N ARG A 81 7.29 0.96 10.46
CA ARG A 81 7.25 1.96 9.37
C ARG A 81 8.55 2.09 8.58
N GLN A 82 9.66 1.57 9.09
CA GLN A 82 10.91 1.44 8.31
C GLN A 82 10.83 0.31 7.27
N ASN A 83 10.01 -0.72 7.53
CA ASN A 83 9.86 -1.90 6.68
C ASN A 83 8.58 -1.90 5.84
N VAL A 84 7.65 -0.97 6.12
CA VAL A 84 6.37 -0.83 5.43
C VAL A 84 6.29 0.57 4.82
N GLY A 85 6.49 0.66 3.52
CA GLY A 85 6.32 1.91 2.77
C GLY A 85 4.85 2.16 2.43
N MET A 86 4.43 3.42 2.40
CA MET A 86 3.07 3.81 2.01
C MET A 86 3.09 4.93 0.99
N VAL A 87 2.36 4.71 -0.10
CA VAL A 87 2.09 5.69 -1.15
C VAL A 87 0.65 6.17 -0.97
N PHE A 88 0.50 7.44 -0.65
CA PHE A 88 -0.81 8.07 -0.45
C PHE A 88 -1.39 8.57 -1.77
N GLN A 89 -2.70 8.66 -1.85
CA GLN A 89 -3.42 9.23 -3.00
C GLN A 89 -2.93 10.66 -3.37
N GLN A 90 -2.56 11.47 -2.38
CA GLN A 90 -2.04 12.83 -2.57
C GLN A 90 -0.50 12.87 -2.68
N TYR A 91 0.15 11.71 -2.79
CA TYR A 91 1.60 11.51 -2.91
C TYR A 91 2.47 12.14 -1.80
N ASN A 92 1.99 13.12 -1.05
CA ASN A 92 2.61 13.79 0.11
C ASN A 92 4.09 14.18 -0.10
N LEU A 93 4.44 14.62 -1.31
CA LEU A 93 5.76 15.11 -1.64
C LEU A 93 5.92 16.58 -1.23
N TRP A 94 7.14 16.97 -0.87
CA TRP A 94 7.47 18.35 -0.56
C TRP A 94 7.52 19.18 -1.83
N PRO A 95 6.56 20.10 -2.08
CA PRO A 95 6.45 20.79 -3.37
C PRO A 95 7.61 21.78 -3.65
N HIS A 96 8.34 22.17 -2.61
CA HIS A 96 9.48 23.08 -2.70
C HIS A 96 10.82 22.34 -2.86
N LEU A 97 10.83 21.02 -2.89
CA LEU A 97 12.00 20.18 -3.14
C LEU A 97 11.89 19.55 -4.53
N THR A 98 13.02 19.32 -5.20
CA THR A 98 13.06 18.56 -6.45
C THR A 98 12.74 17.08 -6.19
N VAL A 99 12.49 16.30 -7.24
CA VAL A 99 12.30 14.84 -7.15
C VAL A 99 13.50 14.22 -6.42
N GLN A 100 14.72 14.52 -6.81
CA GLN A 100 15.92 14.00 -6.17
C GLN A 100 16.01 14.40 -4.69
N GLN A 101 15.71 15.64 -4.33
CA GLN A 101 15.70 16.11 -2.95
C GLN A 101 14.66 15.40 -2.10
N ASN A 102 13.45 15.20 -2.63
CA ASN A 102 12.40 14.41 -1.97
C ASN A 102 12.86 12.96 -1.70
N LEU A 103 13.56 12.36 -2.68
CA LEU A 103 14.05 10.98 -2.56
C LEU A 103 15.07 10.79 -1.44
N ILE A 104 15.99 11.73 -1.26
CA ILE A 104 17.08 11.58 -0.28
C ILE A 104 16.68 11.99 1.15
N GLU A 105 15.59 12.73 1.33
CA GLU A 105 15.20 13.30 2.63
C GLU A 105 14.98 12.20 3.70
N ALA A 106 14.14 11.21 3.41
CA ALA A 106 13.85 10.13 4.34
C ALA A 106 15.06 9.22 4.60
N PRO A 107 15.83 8.75 3.60
CA PRO A 107 17.04 7.97 3.83
C PRO A 107 18.07 8.67 4.70
N CYS A 108 18.28 9.97 4.50
CA CYS A 108 19.21 10.73 5.32
C CYS A 108 18.71 10.89 6.76
N ARG A 109 17.43 11.22 6.96
CA ARG A 109 16.90 11.53 8.30
C ARG A 109 16.52 10.29 9.12
N VAL A 110 16.01 9.24 8.46
CA VAL A 110 15.48 8.06 9.13
C VAL A 110 16.50 6.93 9.19
N LEU A 111 17.21 6.68 8.07
CA LEU A 111 18.22 5.62 8.00
C LEU A 111 19.63 6.11 8.36
N GLY A 112 19.85 7.42 8.52
CA GLY A 112 21.15 8.00 8.84
C GLY A 112 22.18 7.88 7.71
N LEU A 113 21.75 7.70 6.45
CA LEU A 113 22.65 7.63 5.30
C LEU A 113 23.31 8.98 5.07
N SER A 114 24.57 8.95 4.62
CA SER A 114 25.22 10.16 4.11
C SER A 114 24.50 10.65 2.84
N LYS A 115 24.63 11.94 2.54
CA LYS A 115 24.01 12.53 1.34
C LYS A 115 24.47 11.81 0.06
N ASP A 116 25.75 11.46 -0.05
CA ASP A 116 26.30 10.77 -1.21
C ASP A 116 25.75 9.34 -1.36
N GLN A 117 25.58 8.61 -0.24
CA GLN A 117 24.94 7.30 -0.24
C GLN A 117 23.47 7.39 -0.66
N ALA A 118 22.74 8.38 -0.14
CA ALA A 118 21.34 8.61 -0.50
C ALA A 118 21.18 9.02 -1.96
N LEU A 119 22.08 9.87 -2.49
CA LEU A 119 22.10 10.26 -3.91
C LEU A 119 22.36 9.07 -4.83
N ALA A 120 23.39 8.25 -4.54
CA ALA A 120 23.69 7.07 -5.33
C ALA A 120 22.51 6.07 -5.37
N ARG A 121 21.78 5.95 -4.24
CA ARG A 121 20.57 5.14 -4.15
C ARG A 121 19.41 5.76 -4.98
N ALA A 122 19.24 7.08 -4.89
CA ALA A 122 18.22 7.81 -5.65
C ALA A 122 18.46 7.68 -7.17
N GLU A 123 19.69 7.79 -7.63
CA GLU A 123 20.03 7.62 -9.05
C GLU A 123 19.65 6.23 -9.57
N LYS A 124 20.00 5.16 -8.85
CA LYS A 124 19.63 3.80 -9.22
C LYS A 124 18.11 3.62 -9.33
N LEU A 125 17.37 4.20 -8.37
CA LEU A 125 15.91 4.13 -8.39
C LEU A 125 15.32 4.92 -9.57
N LEU A 126 15.81 6.14 -9.81
CA LEU A 126 15.36 6.97 -10.93
C LEU A 126 15.66 6.33 -12.29
N GLU A 127 16.80 5.67 -12.44
CA GLU A 127 17.12 4.89 -13.64
C GLU A 127 16.16 3.72 -13.84
N ARG A 128 15.92 2.94 -12.77
CA ARG A 128 14.98 1.81 -12.80
C ARG A 128 13.56 2.23 -13.17
N LEU A 129 13.10 3.36 -12.61
CA LEU A 129 11.78 3.93 -12.88
C LEU A 129 11.71 4.74 -14.18
N ARG A 130 12.82 4.87 -14.92
CA ARG A 130 12.96 5.72 -16.12
C ARG A 130 12.64 7.21 -15.85
N LEU A 131 12.83 7.65 -14.62
CA LEU A 131 12.56 9.02 -14.17
C LEU A 131 13.83 9.90 -14.08
N LYS A 132 15.00 9.39 -14.44
CA LYS A 132 16.27 10.13 -14.38
C LYS A 132 16.22 11.49 -15.08
N PRO A 133 15.57 11.67 -16.26
CA PRO A 133 15.44 12.97 -16.90
C PRO A 133 14.62 13.99 -16.12
N TYR A 134 13.92 13.57 -15.09
CA TYR A 134 13.03 14.40 -14.26
C TYR A 134 13.58 14.66 -12.86
N SER A 135 14.81 14.22 -12.56
CA SER A 135 15.42 14.30 -11.22
C SER A 135 15.42 15.71 -10.64
N ASP A 136 15.67 16.71 -11.47
CA ASP A 136 15.75 18.12 -11.09
C ASP A 136 14.43 18.88 -11.19
N ARG A 137 13.35 18.19 -11.62
CA ARG A 137 12.02 18.79 -11.68
C ARG A 137 11.33 18.69 -10.31
N TYR A 138 10.35 19.58 -10.10
CA TYR A 138 9.47 19.50 -8.94
C TYR A 138 8.51 18.31 -9.07
N PRO A 139 8.10 17.69 -7.94
CA PRO A 139 7.59 16.33 -7.97
C PRO A 139 6.26 16.17 -8.69
N LEU A 140 6.23 15.17 -9.52
CA LEU A 140 5.05 14.54 -10.09
C LEU A 140 5.15 13.05 -9.77
N HIS A 141 4.63 12.61 -8.61
CA HIS A 141 4.25 11.24 -8.28
C HIS A 141 5.34 10.17 -7.96
N LEU A 142 5.09 9.33 -6.98
CA LEU A 142 5.47 7.94 -6.70
C LEU A 142 6.85 7.57 -6.10
N SER A 143 7.84 8.43 -5.99
CA SER A 143 9.22 7.95 -5.76
C SER A 143 9.68 7.78 -4.29
N GLY A 144 9.07 8.48 -3.33
CA GLY A 144 9.60 8.56 -1.96
C GLY A 144 9.56 7.25 -1.15
N ALA A 145 8.46 6.50 -1.26
CA ALA A 145 8.27 5.29 -0.44
C ALA A 145 9.24 4.16 -0.80
N LEU A 146 9.72 4.10 -2.05
CA LEU A 146 10.64 3.08 -2.55
C LEU A 146 12.07 3.27 -2.05
N MET A 147 12.45 4.49 -1.67
CA MET A 147 13.81 4.81 -1.21
C MET A 147 14.18 4.14 0.13
N MET A 148 13.17 3.74 0.91
CA MET A 148 13.36 3.05 2.18
C MET A 148 13.66 1.55 2.01
N GLU A 149 13.58 1.01 0.76
CA GLU A 149 13.68 -0.42 0.45
C GLU A 149 12.75 -1.26 1.34
N PRO A 150 11.46 -0.96 1.37
CA PRO A 150 10.51 -1.61 2.27
C PRO A 150 10.30 -3.08 1.86
N GLN A 151 9.94 -3.91 2.83
CA GLN A 151 9.52 -5.30 2.59
C GLN A 151 8.06 -5.37 2.11
N VAL A 152 7.27 -4.38 2.48
CA VAL A 152 5.85 -4.25 2.11
C VAL A 152 5.59 -2.84 1.59
N LEU A 153 4.87 -2.73 0.49
CA LEU A 153 4.39 -1.47 -0.08
C LEU A 153 2.86 -1.41 -0.03
N LEU A 154 2.36 -0.31 0.51
CA LEU A 154 0.94 -0.01 0.60
C LEU A 154 0.63 1.14 -0.36
N PHE A 155 -0.38 0.97 -1.21
CA PHE A 155 -0.83 1.97 -2.19
C PHE A 155 -2.28 2.34 -1.93
N ASP A 156 -2.54 3.60 -1.63
CA ASP A 156 -3.89 4.14 -1.45
C ASP A 156 -4.30 4.89 -2.72
N GLU A 157 -5.10 4.25 -3.57
CA GLU A 157 -5.61 4.79 -4.85
C GLU A 157 -4.49 5.37 -5.74
N PRO A 158 -3.46 4.60 -6.13
CA PRO A 158 -2.25 5.13 -6.76
C PRO A 158 -2.47 5.66 -8.19
N THR A 159 -3.62 5.38 -8.80
CA THR A 159 -3.99 5.81 -10.17
C THR A 159 -5.13 6.82 -10.19
N ALA A 160 -5.69 7.16 -9.03
CA ALA A 160 -6.84 8.07 -8.96
C ALA A 160 -6.53 9.45 -9.55
N ALA A 161 -7.43 9.91 -10.42
CA ALA A 161 -7.37 11.21 -11.11
C ALA A 161 -6.15 11.39 -12.05
N LEU A 162 -5.53 10.28 -12.49
CA LEU A 162 -4.47 10.29 -13.49
C LEU A 162 -5.02 10.01 -14.89
N ASP A 163 -4.31 10.50 -15.91
CA ASP A 163 -4.63 10.14 -17.28
C ASP A 163 -4.24 8.66 -17.58
N PRO A 164 -4.81 8.08 -18.65
CA PRO A 164 -4.58 6.65 -18.97
C PRO A 164 -3.13 6.28 -19.24
N GLU A 165 -2.32 7.23 -19.75
CA GLU A 165 -0.91 6.98 -20.05
C GLU A 165 -0.10 6.85 -18.76
N ILE A 166 -0.29 7.77 -17.80
CA ILE A 166 0.36 7.73 -16.50
C ILE A 166 -0.14 6.52 -15.68
N THR A 167 -1.44 6.22 -15.73
CA THR A 167 -2.00 5.01 -15.12
C THR A 167 -1.28 3.75 -15.62
N ALA A 168 -1.08 3.61 -16.93
CA ALA A 168 -0.38 2.48 -17.50
C ALA A 168 1.09 2.39 -17.03
N GLN A 169 1.78 3.52 -16.88
CA GLN A 169 3.15 3.56 -16.35
C GLN A 169 3.18 3.10 -14.88
N ILE A 170 2.24 3.56 -14.06
CA ILE A 170 2.15 3.15 -12.64
C ILE A 170 1.87 1.66 -12.51
N VAL A 171 0.94 1.12 -13.30
CA VAL A 171 0.65 -0.32 -13.35
C VAL A 171 1.90 -1.13 -13.73
N SER A 172 2.69 -0.64 -14.69
CA SER A 172 3.97 -1.29 -15.07
C SER A 172 4.95 -1.30 -13.89
N ILE A 173 5.12 -0.18 -13.19
CA ILE A 173 6.00 -0.06 -12.02
C ILE A 173 5.55 -1.02 -10.91
N ILE A 174 4.26 -1.08 -10.61
CA ILE A 174 3.69 -1.99 -9.61
C ILE A 174 4.03 -3.45 -9.96
N ARG A 175 3.89 -3.84 -11.22
CA ARG A 175 4.22 -5.19 -11.69
C ARG A 175 5.72 -5.48 -11.60
N GLU A 176 6.56 -4.56 -12.05
CA GLU A 176 8.01 -4.69 -11.93
C GLU A 176 8.46 -4.84 -10.46
N LEU A 177 7.82 -4.13 -9.55
CA LEU A 177 8.07 -4.26 -8.11
C LEU A 177 7.63 -5.62 -7.56
N ALA A 178 6.49 -6.16 -8.02
CA ALA A 178 6.05 -7.51 -7.65
C ALA A 178 7.08 -8.57 -8.07
N GLU A 179 7.67 -8.45 -9.26
CA GLU A 179 8.72 -9.35 -9.76
C GLU A 179 9.99 -9.34 -8.88
N THR A 180 10.22 -8.29 -8.08
CA THR A 180 11.32 -8.24 -7.11
C THR A 180 11.03 -8.97 -5.80
N GLY A 181 9.83 -9.52 -5.63
CA GLY A 181 9.43 -10.23 -4.42
C GLY A 181 8.95 -9.31 -3.28
N ILE A 182 8.74 -8.01 -3.54
CA ILE A 182 8.11 -7.09 -2.59
C ILE A 182 6.64 -7.45 -2.46
N THR A 183 6.14 -7.58 -1.23
CA THR A 183 4.71 -7.75 -0.99
C THR A 183 4.00 -6.42 -1.13
N GLN A 184 2.86 -6.40 -1.79
CA GLN A 184 2.12 -5.17 -2.06
C GLN A 184 0.67 -5.28 -1.60
N VAL A 185 0.12 -4.17 -1.09
CA VAL A 185 -1.33 -4.02 -0.87
C VAL A 185 -1.79 -2.77 -1.60
N ILE A 186 -2.75 -2.92 -2.48
CA ILE A 186 -3.26 -1.84 -3.33
C ILE A 186 -4.75 -1.64 -3.02
N VAL A 187 -5.11 -0.43 -2.63
CA VAL A 187 -6.50 0.02 -2.60
C VAL A 187 -6.80 0.68 -3.92
N THR A 188 -7.82 0.24 -4.61
CA THR A 188 -8.33 0.90 -5.83
C THR A 188 -9.82 0.63 -6.00
N HIS A 189 -10.50 1.51 -6.74
CA HIS A 189 -11.85 1.28 -7.26
C HIS A 189 -11.83 0.92 -8.76
N GLU A 190 -10.66 0.95 -9.40
CA GLU A 190 -10.47 0.65 -10.81
C GLU A 190 -10.27 -0.87 -11.02
N VAL A 191 -11.32 -1.55 -11.48
CA VAL A 191 -11.31 -3.01 -11.71
C VAL A 191 -10.20 -3.43 -12.68
N GLU A 192 -9.94 -2.61 -13.71
CA GLU A 192 -8.90 -2.90 -14.70
C GLU A 192 -7.48 -2.82 -14.12
N VAL A 193 -7.22 -1.89 -13.21
CA VAL A 193 -5.95 -1.83 -12.47
C VAL A 193 -5.79 -3.07 -11.59
N ALA A 194 -6.86 -3.44 -10.88
CA ALA A 194 -6.88 -4.62 -10.04
C ALA A 194 -6.60 -5.91 -10.84
N ARG A 195 -7.26 -6.10 -11.99
CA ARG A 195 -7.04 -7.28 -12.87
C ARG A 195 -5.60 -7.40 -13.35
N LYS A 196 -4.92 -6.29 -13.59
CA LYS A 196 -3.54 -6.25 -14.11
C LYS A 196 -2.47 -6.44 -13.05
N THR A 197 -2.79 -6.20 -11.79
CA THR A 197 -1.80 -6.17 -10.70
C THR A 197 -2.00 -7.23 -9.63
N ALA A 198 -3.25 -7.71 -9.40
CA ALA A 198 -3.56 -8.62 -8.31
C ALA A 198 -3.05 -10.04 -8.55
N SER A 199 -2.39 -10.62 -7.55
CA SER A 199 -2.31 -12.07 -7.35
C SER A 199 -3.41 -12.55 -6.40
N ARG A 200 -3.84 -11.69 -5.48
CA ARG A 200 -4.97 -11.91 -4.57
C ARG A 200 -5.91 -10.72 -4.56
N VAL A 201 -7.19 -10.98 -4.34
CA VAL A 201 -8.23 -9.96 -4.27
C VAL A 201 -9.04 -10.11 -2.98
N VAL A 202 -9.41 -8.98 -2.40
CA VAL A 202 -10.35 -8.86 -1.30
C VAL A 202 -11.40 -7.84 -1.70
N TYR A 203 -12.65 -8.26 -1.74
CA TYR A 203 -13.78 -7.37 -1.97
C TYR A 203 -14.45 -7.02 -0.64
N MET A 204 -14.61 -5.72 -0.39
CA MET A 204 -15.13 -5.19 0.87
C MET A 204 -16.39 -4.36 0.67
N GLU A 205 -17.34 -4.50 1.59
CA GLU A 205 -18.51 -3.61 1.73
C GLU A 205 -18.79 -3.33 3.20
N ASN A 206 -19.14 -2.10 3.53
CA ASN A 206 -19.59 -1.68 4.87
C ASN A 206 -18.66 -2.14 5.99
N GLY A 207 -17.34 -2.13 5.76
CA GLY A 207 -16.34 -2.53 6.75
C GLY A 207 -16.13 -4.03 6.90
N HIS A 208 -16.77 -4.86 6.06
CA HIS A 208 -16.63 -6.32 6.07
C HIS A 208 -15.92 -6.81 4.82
N ILE A 209 -15.20 -7.93 4.94
CA ILE A 209 -14.76 -8.72 3.79
C ILE A 209 -15.97 -9.55 3.33
N VAL A 210 -16.40 -9.32 2.08
CA VAL A 210 -17.51 -10.04 1.46
C VAL A 210 -17.01 -11.23 0.66
N GLU A 211 -15.88 -11.05 -0.03
CA GLU A 211 -15.23 -12.12 -0.80
C GLU A 211 -13.72 -11.93 -0.80
N GLN A 212 -12.97 -13.03 -0.77
CA GLN A 212 -11.52 -13.00 -0.92
C GLN A 212 -11.02 -14.27 -1.60
N GLY A 213 -9.95 -14.14 -2.38
CA GLY A 213 -9.34 -15.27 -3.08
C GLY A 213 -8.16 -14.85 -3.94
N ASP A 214 -7.78 -15.71 -4.87
CA ASP A 214 -6.79 -15.40 -5.90
C ASP A 214 -7.43 -14.64 -7.09
N ALA A 215 -6.63 -14.33 -8.12
CA ALA A 215 -7.10 -13.57 -9.27
C ALA A 215 -8.24 -14.26 -10.06
N SER A 216 -8.52 -15.55 -9.84
CA SER A 216 -9.66 -16.23 -10.47
C SER A 216 -11.02 -15.68 -10.03
N CYS A 217 -11.08 -15.03 -8.86
CA CYS A 217 -12.29 -14.34 -8.39
C CYS A 217 -12.80 -13.26 -9.37
N PHE A 218 -11.94 -12.70 -10.21
CA PHE A 218 -12.35 -11.74 -11.24
C PHE A 218 -13.16 -12.38 -12.39
N THR A 219 -12.95 -13.66 -12.64
CA THR A 219 -13.67 -14.41 -13.69
C THR A 219 -14.75 -15.30 -13.13
N HIS A 220 -14.60 -15.73 -11.89
CA HIS A 220 -15.53 -16.63 -11.20
C HIS A 220 -15.88 -16.07 -9.81
N PRO A 221 -16.50 -14.88 -9.72
CA PRO A 221 -16.92 -14.32 -8.43
C PRO A 221 -17.97 -15.21 -7.78
N GLN A 222 -17.85 -15.44 -6.47
CA GLN A 222 -18.73 -16.34 -5.72
C GLN A 222 -19.95 -15.62 -5.15
N THR A 223 -19.82 -14.31 -4.86
CA THR A 223 -20.90 -13.51 -4.28
C THR A 223 -21.58 -12.65 -5.34
N ASP A 224 -22.89 -12.47 -5.23
CA ASP A 224 -23.64 -11.59 -6.12
C ASP A 224 -23.20 -10.12 -5.96
N ALA A 225 -22.79 -9.71 -4.77
CA ALA A 225 -22.28 -8.37 -4.51
C ALA A 225 -21.01 -8.10 -5.34
N PHE A 226 -20.03 -8.99 -5.30
CA PHE A 226 -18.80 -8.82 -6.09
C PHE A 226 -19.07 -8.94 -7.60
N LYS A 227 -19.96 -9.85 -8.01
CA LYS A 227 -20.37 -10.00 -9.41
C LYS A 227 -20.97 -8.70 -9.95
N ASN A 228 -21.88 -8.08 -9.19
CA ASN A 228 -22.48 -6.81 -9.56
C ASN A 228 -21.43 -5.68 -9.63
N TYR A 229 -20.51 -5.62 -8.65
CA TYR A 229 -19.43 -4.64 -8.65
C TYR A 229 -18.52 -4.75 -9.88
N LEU A 230 -18.20 -5.97 -10.33
CA LEU A 230 -17.36 -6.20 -11.51
C LEU A 230 -18.05 -5.88 -12.84
N SER A 231 -19.37 -5.75 -12.86
CA SER A 231 -20.18 -5.46 -14.06
C SER A 231 -20.38 -3.97 -14.34
N HIS A 232 -19.97 -3.12 -13.43
CA HIS A 232 -20.02 -1.66 -13.54
C HIS A 232 -18.61 -1.08 -13.78
#